data_3259c8d7e45f7c5d0b90579efbd37250
#
_entry.id   3259c8d7e45f7c5d0b90579efbd37250
#
_cell.length_a   1.000
_cell.length_b   1.000
_cell.length_c   1.000
_cell.angle_alpha   90.00
_cell.angle_beta   90.00
_cell.angle_gamma   90.00
#
_symmetry.space_group_name_H-M   'P 1'
#
loop_
_entity.id
_entity.type
_entity.pdbx_description
1 polymer ?
#
loop_
_entity_poly.entity_id
_entity_poly.type
_entity_poly.pdbx_seq_one_letter_code
_entity_poly.pdbx_strand_id
1 'polypeptide(L)'
;MMKSMNDVVLDSHAILRFAQDEAGADRVAALLSDAEKGNIRAFVNEINLGEIYYITMRRMGADFARRFLDHFSTLPVERVAASWEIVVSAAEMKAQYPLSYADCFAVATALKYRSVIVTGDPEFKKVEHLVKIDWV
;
A
#
# COMPACT_ATOMS: atom_id res chain seq x y z
N MET A 1 10.71 -22.39 -17.74
CA MET A 1 9.87 -21.20 -17.88
C MET A 1 9.90 -20.36 -16.61
N MET A 2 10.10 -19.07 -16.76
CA MET A 2 10.13 -18.19 -15.59
C MET A 2 8.72 -17.87 -15.13
N LYS A 3 8.53 -18.00 -13.81
CA LYS A 3 7.29 -17.54 -13.20
C LYS A 3 7.25 -16.01 -13.22
N SER A 4 6.17 -15.45 -13.73
CA SER A 4 5.94 -14.03 -13.69
C SER A 4 5.63 -13.60 -12.26
N MET A 5 6.34 -12.57 -11.77
CA MET A 5 6.07 -11.94 -10.48
C MET A 5 5.29 -10.65 -10.72
N ASN A 6 4.28 -10.42 -9.89
CA ASN A 6 3.44 -9.24 -10.01
C ASN A 6 4.04 -8.07 -9.25
N ASP A 7 3.94 -6.88 -9.83
CA ASP A 7 4.16 -5.65 -9.08
C ASP A 7 3.07 -5.50 -8.02
N VAL A 8 3.38 -4.81 -6.94
CA VAL A 8 2.48 -4.71 -5.79
C VAL A 8 2.26 -3.26 -5.37
N VAL A 9 1.07 -3.00 -4.84
CA VAL A 9 0.75 -1.77 -4.13
C VAL A 9 0.56 -2.13 -2.66
N LEU A 10 1.33 -1.48 -1.79
CA LEU A 10 1.18 -1.65 -0.35
C LEU A 10 0.16 -0.64 0.16
N ASP A 11 -0.87 -1.11 0.83
CA ASP A 11 -1.80 -0.21 1.50
C ASP A 11 -1.28 0.19 2.88
N SER A 12 -2.00 1.08 3.56
CA SER A 12 -1.62 1.53 4.90
C SER A 12 -1.54 0.38 5.89
N HIS A 13 -2.45 -0.57 5.80
CA HIS A 13 -2.52 -1.71 6.71
C HIS A 13 -1.27 -2.59 6.59
N ALA A 14 -0.86 -2.92 5.37
CA ALA A 14 0.32 -3.75 5.13
C ALA A 14 1.59 -3.07 5.66
N ILE A 15 1.74 -1.77 5.42
CA ILE A 15 2.92 -1.02 5.87
C ILE A 15 2.94 -0.91 7.40
N LEU A 16 1.80 -0.68 8.04
CA LEU A 16 1.71 -0.63 9.51
C LEU A 16 2.06 -1.98 10.13
N ARG A 17 1.60 -3.08 9.54
CA ARG A 17 1.97 -4.44 9.99
C ARG A 17 3.46 -4.65 9.93
N PHE A 18 4.08 -4.24 8.83
CA PHE A 18 5.53 -4.34 8.67
C PHE A 18 6.26 -3.47 9.69
N ALA A 19 5.84 -2.22 9.87
CA ALA A 19 6.49 -1.27 10.78
C ALA A 19 6.43 -1.71 12.24
N GLN A 20 5.34 -2.39 12.63
CA GLN A 20 5.09 -2.82 14.01
C GLN A 20 5.43 -4.30 14.25
N ASP A 21 6.03 -4.96 13.25
CA ASP A 21 6.40 -6.37 13.29
C ASP A 21 5.23 -7.26 13.73
N GLU A 22 4.05 -6.98 13.19
CA GLU A 22 2.83 -7.73 13.46
C GLU A 22 2.63 -8.87 12.44
N ALA A 23 1.56 -9.63 12.60
CA ALA A 23 1.22 -10.72 11.67
C ALA A 23 1.15 -10.19 10.23
N GLY A 24 1.81 -10.88 9.30
CA GLY A 24 1.92 -10.45 7.91
C GLY A 24 3.19 -9.69 7.58
N ALA A 25 3.96 -9.24 8.60
CA ALA A 25 5.21 -8.49 8.40
C ALA A 25 6.23 -9.30 7.58
N ASP A 26 6.32 -10.60 7.80
CA ASP A 26 7.25 -11.46 7.07
C ASP A 26 6.94 -11.50 5.57
N ARG A 27 5.67 -11.52 5.22
CA ARG A 27 5.26 -11.49 3.81
C ARG A 27 5.61 -10.16 3.16
N VAL A 28 5.37 -9.06 3.86
CA VAL A 28 5.74 -7.73 3.36
C VAL A 28 7.26 -7.62 3.22
N ALA A 29 8.03 -8.12 4.20
CA ALA A 29 9.48 -8.13 4.12
C ALA A 29 9.99 -8.92 2.91
N ALA A 30 9.38 -10.06 2.60
CA ALA A 30 9.72 -10.86 1.42
C ALA A 30 9.46 -10.08 0.12
N LEU A 31 8.35 -9.36 0.03
CA LEU A 31 8.03 -8.53 -1.13
C LEU A 31 9.02 -7.38 -1.28
N LEU A 32 9.41 -6.74 -0.18
CA LEU A 32 10.42 -5.68 -0.20
C LEU A 32 11.77 -6.23 -0.66
N SER A 33 12.14 -7.44 -0.24
CA SER A 33 13.35 -8.11 -0.70
C SER A 33 13.32 -8.33 -2.22
N ASP A 34 12.19 -8.78 -2.75
CA ASP A 34 12.02 -8.97 -4.19
C ASP A 34 12.09 -7.64 -4.95
N ALA A 35 11.55 -6.57 -4.37
CA ALA A 35 11.65 -5.23 -4.95
C ALA A 35 13.11 -4.73 -4.95
N GLU A 36 13.85 -4.96 -3.88
CA GLU A 36 15.26 -4.61 -3.79
C GLU A 36 16.10 -5.31 -4.84
N LYS A 37 15.77 -6.55 -5.14
CA LYS A 37 16.46 -7.35 -6.17
C LYS A 37 16.04 -6.97 -7.60
N GLY A 38 15.04 -6.11 -7.75
CA GLY A 38 14.52 -5.72 -9.05
C GLY A 38 13.58 -6.74 -9.69
N ASN A 39 13.12 -7.74 -8.94
CA ASN A 39 12.19 -8.76 -9.45
C ASN A 39 10.77 -8.23 -9.60
N ILE A 40 10.39 -7.26 -8.78
CA ILE A 40 9.08 -6.60 -8.81
C ILE A 40 9.27 -5.11 -8.56
N ARG A 41 8.22 -4.33 -8.83
CA ARG A 41 8.11 -2.96 -8.34
C ARG A 41 7.09 -2.95 -7.21
N ALA A 42 7.37 -2.20 -6.16
CA ALA A 42 6.46 -1.97 -5.05
C ALA A 42 6.08 -0.49 -5.01
N PHE A 43 4.80 -0.21 -4.84
CA PHE A 43 4.25 1.15 -4.85
C PHE A 43 3.50 1.45 -3.57
N VAL A 44 3.46 2.72 -3.20
CA VAL A 44 2.55 3.25 -2.19
C VAL A 44 2.01 4.58 -2.68
N ASN A 45 0.69 4.79 -2.56
CA ASN A 45 0.13 6.11 -2.86
C ASN A 45 0.43 7.08 -1.72
N GLU A 46 0.71 8.33 -2.04
CA GLU A 46 1.01 9.36 -1.04
C GLU A 46 -0.10 9.55 -0.01
N ILE A 47 -1.35 9.33 -0.40
CA ILE A 47 -2.49 9.40 0.53
C ILE A 47 -2.36 8.32 1.61
N ASN A 48 -2.00 7.09 1.21
CA ASN A 48 -1.81 6.00 2.16
C ASN A 48 -0.59 6.24 3.04
N LEU A 49 0.48 6.80 2.49
CA LEU A 49 1.66 7.15 3.26
C LEU A 49 1.35 8.24 4.30
N GLY A 50 0.56 9.25 3.91
CA GLY A 50 0.09 10.27 4.85
C GLY A 50 -0.76 9.70 5.97
N GLU A 51 -1.63 8.74 5.65
CA GLU A 51 -2.44 8.04 6.65
C GLU A 51 -1.55 7.30 7.65
N ILE A 52 -0.55 6.58 7.17
CA ILE A 52 0.41 5.90 8.04
C ILE A 52 1.11 6.90 8.96
N TYR A 53 1.50 8.03 8.42
CA TYR A 53 2.22 9.05 9.17
C TYR A 53 1.38 9.58 10.33
N TYR A 54 0.12 9.96 10.08
CA TYR A 54 -0.70 10.50 11.18
C TYR A 54 -1.11 9.42 12.20
N ILE A 55 -1.34 8.18 11.76
CA ILE A 55 -1.66 7.08 12.68
C ILE A 55 -0.46 6.79 13.58
N THR A 56 0.72 6.72 13.00
CA THR A 56 1.97 6.49 13.75
C THR A 56 2.23 7.62 14.73
N MET A 57 1.99 8.86 14.31
CA MET A 57 2.15 10.03 15.19
C MET A 57 1.21 9.98 16.39
N ARG A 58 -0.04 9.60 16.18
CA ARG A 58 -1.02 9.46 17.26
C ARG A 58 -0.66 8.34 18.24
N ARG A 59 -0.16 7.22 17.73
CA ARG A 59 0.13 6.04 18.55
C ARG A 59 1.49 6.09 19.22
N MET A 60 2.51 6.59 18.53
CA MET A 60 3.90 6.47 18.92
C MET A 60 4.59 7.83 19.14
N GLY A 61 3.92 8.95 18.86
CA GLY A 61 4.48 10.28 18.99
C GLY A 61 5.18 10.78 17.73
N ALA A 62 5.40 12.10 17.70
CA ALA A 62 5.92 12.79 16.52
C ALA A 62 7.34 12.37 16.14
N ASP A 63 8.21 12.18 17.13
CA ASP A 63 9.61 11.81 16.87
C ASP A 63 9.72 10.43 16.23
N PHE A 64 8.97 9.47 16.76
CA PHE A 64 8.93 8.13 16.17
C PHE A 64 8.38 8.17 14.74
N ALA A 65 7.31 8.92 14.52
CA ALA A 65 6.68 9.02 13.21
C ALA A 65 7.64 9.61 12.17
N ARG A 66 8.41 10.65 12.52
CA ARG A 66 9.40 11.25 11.62
C ARG A 66 10.52 10.26 11.30
N ARG A 67 11.03 9.55 12.30
CA ARG A 67 12.07 8.53 12.08
C ARG A 67 11.56 7.40 11.19
N PHE A 68 10.31 6.99 11.39
CA PHE A 68 9.69 5.99 10.53
C PHE A 68 9.62 6.47 9.08
N LEU A 69 9.19 7.70 8.86
CA LEU A 69 9.08 8.26 7.52
C LEU A 69 10.46 8.35 6.84
N ASP A 70 11.49 8.79 7.58
CA ASP A 70 12.86 8.84 7.07
C ASP A 70 13.36 7.45 6.70
N HIS A 71 13.11 6.47 7.56
CA HIS A 71 13.50 5.08 7.27
C HIS A 71 12.73 4.54 6.05
N PHE A 72 11.42 4.80 5.99
CA PHE A 72 10.59 4.35 4.87
C PHE A 72 11.12 4.86 3.53
N SER A 73 11.64 6.08 3.49
CA SER A 73 12.20 6.67 2.27
C SER A 73 13.41 5.92 1.73
N THR A 74 14.05 5.06 2.53
CA THR A 74 15.17 4.23 2.11
C THR A 74 14.75 2.87 1.56
N LEU A 75 13.48 2.51 1.73
CA LEU A 75 12.96 1.21 1.25
C LEU A 75 12.69 1.23 -0.25
N PRO A 76 12.74 0.07 -0.91
CA PRO A 76 12.51 -0.02 -2.35
C PRO A 76 11.02 0.06 -2.71
N VAL A 77 10.37 1.12 -2.26
CA VAL A 77 8.95 1.39 -2.52
C VAL A 77 8.82 2.71 -3.24
N GLU A 78 8.20 2.70 -4.42
CA GLU A 78 7.98 3.91 -5.22
C GLU A 78 6.76 4.65 -4.69
N ARG A 79 6.97 5.92 -4.35
CA ARG A 79 5.90 6.79 -3.88
C ARG A 79 5.13 7.34 -5.08
N VAL A 80 3.84 7.06 -5.14
CA VAL A 80 2.95 7.49 -6.21
C VAL A 80 2.16 8.72 -5.77
N ALA A 81 2.28 9.80 -6.51
CA ALA A 81 1.55 11.03 -6.21
C ALA A 81 0.05 10.82 -6.38
N ALA A 82 -0.73 11.52 -5.55
CA ALA A 82 -2.18 11.60 -5.70
C ALA A 82 -2.52 12.57 -6.84
N SER A 83 -2.20 12.15 -8.07
CA SER A 83 -2.47 12.94 -9.27
C SER A 83 -3.98 13.09 -9.48
N TRP A 84 -4.40 14.07 -10.27
CA TRP A 84 -5.81 14.27 -10.57
C TRP A 84 -6.45 13.02 -11.19
N GLU A 85 -5.73 12.33 -12.07
CA GLU A 85 -6.17 11.06 -12.66
C GLU A 85 -6.50 10.03 -11.57
N ILE A 86 -5.63 9.86 -10.59
CA ILE A 86 -5.85 8.92 -9.50
C ILE A 86 -6.96 9.41 -8.57
N VAL A 87 -7.04 10.71 -8.30
CA VAL A 87 -8.14 11.29 -7.50
C VAL A 87 -9.49 10.98 -8.12
N VAL A 88 -9.63 11.19 -9.42
CA VAL A 88 -10.88 10.89 -10.13
C VAL A 88 -11.24 9.40 -10.04
N SER A 89 -10.26 8.53 -10.29
CA SER A 89 -10.45 7.08 -10.19
C SER A 89 -10.87 6.66 -8.78
N ALA A 90 -10.21 7.20 -7.77
CA ALA A 90 -10.55 6.91 -6.37
C ALA A 90 -11.95 7.43 -6.00
N ALA A 91 -12.31 8.61 -6.48
CA ALA A 91 -13.63 9.18 -6.22
C ALA A 91 -14.75 8.36 -6.86
N GLU A 92 -14.56 7.90 -8.09
CA GLU A 92 -15.51 7.02 -8.76
C GLU A 92 -15.65 5.69 -8.02
N MET A 93 -14.55 5.14 -7.51
CA MET A 93 -14.55 3.95 -6.68
C MET A 93 -15.34 4.18 -5.39
N LYS A 94 -15.08 5.29 -4.72
CA LYS A 94 -15.77 5.65 -3.47
C LYS A 94 -17.28 5.79 -3.67
N ALA A 95 -17.71 6.28 -4.81
CA ALA A 95 -19.13 6.42 -5.13
C ALA A 95 -19.83 5.09 -5.27
N GLN A 96 -19.14 4.03 -5.63
CA GLN A 96 -19.70 2.71 -5.91
C GLN A 96 -19.53 1.71 -4.77
N TYR A 97 -18.50 1.84 -3.94
CA TYR A 97 -18.15 0.85 -2.93
C TYR A 97 -17.99 1.49 -1.56
N PRO A 98 -18.41 0.78 -0.50
CA PRO A 98 -18.29 1.29 0.88
C PRO A 98 -16.87 1.08 1.46
N LEU A 99 -15.88 1.63 0.79
CA LEU A 99 -14.48 1.66 1.23
C LEU A 99 -14.15 3.05 1.76
N SER A 100 -13.16 3.15 2.63
CA SER A 100 -12.61 4.45 3.00
C SER A 100 -12.00 5.13 1.77
N TYR A 101 -11.93 6.44 1.78
CA TYR A 101 -11.35 7.17 0.64
C TYR A 101 -9.88 6.83 0.44
N ALA A 102 -9.12 6.68 1.54
CA ALA A 102 -7.72 6.25 1.46
C ALA A 102 -7.58 4.87 0.80
N ASP A 103 -8.46 3.91 1.14
CA ASP A 103 -8.45 2.59 0.51
C ASP A 103 -8.74 2.68 -0.99
N CYS A 104 -9.62 3.60 -1.38
CA CYS A 104 -9.91 3.83 -2.80
C CYS A 104 -8.67 4.34 -3.56
N PHE A 105 -7.79 5.09 -2.92
CA PHE A 105 -6.51 5.50 -3.53
C PHE A 105 -5.59 4.30 -3.76
N ALA A 106 -5.55 3.35 -2.84
CA ALA A 106 -4.78 2.12 -3.02
C ALA A 106 -5.30 1.32 -4.22
N VAL A 107 -6.61 1.17 -4.32
CA VAL A 107 -7.25 0.46 -5.46
C VAL A 107 -6.96 1.19 -6.77
N ALA A 108 -7.15 2.51 -6.81
CA ALA A 108 -6.90 3.31 -8.02
C ALA A 108 -5.44 3.20 -8.48
N THR A 109 -4.51 3.19 -7.53
CA THR A 109 -3.08 3.02 -7.82
C THR A 109 -2.82 1.63 -8.41
N ALA A 110 -3.40 0.59 -7.81
CA ALA A 110 -3.25 -0.77 -8.31
C ALA A 110 -3.81 -0.94 -9.73
N LEU A 111 -4.95 -0.34 -10.02
CA LEU A 111 -5.53 -0.37 -11.36
C LEU A 111 -4.64 0.34 -12.37
N LYS A 112 -4.10 1.50 -12.02
CA LYS A 112 -3.22 2.26 -12.91
C LYS A 112 -1.95 1.49 -13.27
N TYR A 113 -1.33 0.84 -12.30
CA TYR A 113 -0.06 0.13 -12.49
C TYR A 113 -0.24 -1.36 -12.72
N ARG A 114 -1.48 -1.83 -12.85
CA ARG A 114 -1.79 -3.26 -13.06
C ARG A 114 -1.11 -4.14 -12.03
N SER A 115 -1.19 -3.72 -10.77
CA SER A 115 -0.49 -4.33 -9.65
C SER A 115 -1.45 -5.03 -8.71
N VAL A 116 -0.91 -5.94 -7.91
CA VAL A 116 -1.63 -6.64 -6.85
C VAL A 116 -1.64 -5.75 -5.61
N ILE A 117 -2.78 -5.66 -4.91
CA ILE A 117 -2.83 -4.97 -3.62
C ILE A 117 -2.39 -5.93 -2.52
N VAL A 118 -1.48 -5.48 -1.69
CA VAL A 118 -1.04 -6.19 -0.49
C VAL A 118 -1.74 -5.56 0.70
N THR A 119 -2.58 -6.32 1.37
CA THR A 119 -3.37 -5.83 2.52
C THR A 119 -3.78 -6.99 3.43
N GLY A 120 -4.03 -6.68 4.69
CA GLY A 120 -4.68 -7.60 5.62
C GLY A 120 -6.08 -7.11 6.03
N ASP A 121 -6.53 -5.99 5.47
CA ASP A 121 -7.84 -5.42 5.82
C ASP A 121 -8.95 -6.14 5.06
N PRO A 122 -9.89 -6.81 5.79
CA PRO A 122 -10.98 -7.57 5.15
C PRO A 122 -11.93 -6.69 4.33
N GLU A 123 -11.93 -5.36 4.52
CA GLU A 123 -12.74 -4.45 3.71
C GLU A 123 -12.43 -4.57 2.22
N PHE A 124 -11.21 -4.93 1.86
CA PHE A 124 -10.82 -5.10 0.45
C PHE A 124 -11.49 -6.28 -0.24
N LYS A 125 -12.16 -7.18 0.49
CA LYS A 125 -12.99 -8.21 -0.13
C LYS A 125 -14.07 -7.63 -1.02
N LYS A 126 -14.54 -6.43 -0.72
CA LYS A 126 -15.58 -5.73 -1.49
C LYS A 126 -15.15 -5.41 -2.91
N VAL A 127 -13.86 -5.40 -3.20
CA VAL A 127 -13.30 -5.05 -4.50
C VAL A 127 -12.40 -6.15 -5.09
N GLU A 128 -12.42 -7.36 -4.53
CA GLU A 128 -11.58 -8.46 -5.01
C GLU A 128 -11.92 -8.91 -6.44
N HIS A 129 -13.09 -8.53 -6.94
CA HIS A 129 -13.48 -8.78 -8.33
C HIS A 129 -12.85 -7.77 -9.31
N LEU A 130 -12.29 -6.67 -8.79
CA LEU A 130 -11.67 -5.60 -9.59
C LEU A 130 -10.15 -5.68 -9.59
N VAL A 131 -9.55 -6.09 -8.48
CA VAL A 131 -8.11 -6.13 -8.29
C VAL A 131 -7.72 -7.42 -7.61
N LYS A 132 -6.56 -7.93 -7.94
CA LYS A 132 -6.00 -9.10 -7.27
C LYS A 132 -5.43 -8.66 -5.92
N ILE A 133 -5.63 -9.48 -4.90
CA ILE A 133 -5.19 -9.17 -3.54
C ILE A 133 -4.24 -10.27 -3.04
N ASP A 134 -3.13 -9.83 -2.47
CA ASP A 134 -2.20 -10.67 -1.72
C ASP A 134 -2.47 -10.40 -0.24
N TRP A 135 -3.14 -11.32 0.41
CA TRP A 135 -3.55 -11.16 1.80
C TRP A 135 -2.38 -11.39 2.76
N VAL A 136 -2.18 -10.47 3.67
CA VAL A 136 -1.12 -10.55 4.69
C VAL A 136 -1.62 -10.52 6.13
#